data_fc2a6dd77be14438afc723ed7cc082b6
#
_entry.id   fc2a6dd77be14438afc723ed7cc082b6
#
_cell.length_a   1.000
_cell.length_b   1.000
_cell.length_c   1.000
_cell.angle_alpha   90.00
_cell.angle_beta   90.00
_cell.angle_gamma   90.00
#
_symmetry.space_group_name_H-M   'P 1'
#
loop_
_entity.id
_entity.type
_entity.pdbx_description
1 polymer ?
#
loop_
_entity_poly.entity_id
_entity_poly.type
_entity_poly.pdbx_seq_one_letter_code
_entity_poly.pdbx_strand_id
1 'polypeptide(L)'
;MSKRRLLQLVQEGAVRGWDDPRMPTISGLRRRGVPPEAIRIFADRIGVAKRDSMVDVQLLEHCVREELNRTAPRRMAVLRPVRVVLDNYPEGQVEHFEIPNNPEDPAGGTRRVEFSRELWIERDDFRETPPPKYWRLFPGNEVRLRGAYLITCREVVKDAAGEVVELRCTYDPASSGGAAPDG
;
A
#
# COMPACT_ATOMS: atom_id res chain seq x y z
N MET A 1 -26.76 -8.76 -14.74
CA MET A 1 -26.95 -7.34 -14.42
C MET A 1 -27.75 -6.68 -15.54
N SER A 2 -28.77 -5.83 -15.25
CA SER A 2 -29.55 -5.24 -16.34
C SER A 2 -29.41 -3.73 -16.41
N LYS A 3 -29.32 -3.18 -17.63
CA LYS A 3 -29.25 -1.73 -17.89
C LYS A 3 -30.39 -0.96 -17.22
N ARG A 4 -31.58 -1.57 -17.16
CA ARG A 4 -32.78 -0.96 -16.53
C ARG A 4 -32.57 -0.72 -15.02
N ARG A 5 -32.01 -1.69 -14.30
CA ARG A 5 -31.72 -1.55 -12.86
C ARG A 5 -30.59 -0.52 -12.60
N LEU A 6 -29.59 -0.45 -13.47
CA LEU A 6 -28.54 0.57 -13.34
C LEU A 6 -29.09 1.98 -13.61
N LEU A 7 -29.98 2.13 -14.60
CA LEU A 7 -30.68 3.40 -14.87
C LEU A 7 -31.50 3.85 -13.65
N GLN A 8 -32.18 2.93 -13.00
CA GLN A 8 -32.96 3.22 -11.77
C GLN A 8 -32.05 3.82 -10.69
N LEU A 9 -30.85 3.26 -10.44
CA LEU A 9 -29.92 3.81 -9.45
C LEU A 9 -29.49 5.25 -9.77
N VAL A 10 -29.34 5.57 -11.04
CA VAL A 10 -29.04 6.94 -11.50
C VAL A 10 -30.24 7.87 -11.27
N GLN A 11 -31.45 7.42 -11.64
CA GLN A 11 -32.66 8.23 -11.52
C GLN A 11 -33.06 8.48 -10.06
N GLU A 12 -32.84 7.52 -9.17
CA GLU A 12 -33.09 7.65 -7.73
C GLU A 12 -31.99 8.42 -6.99
N GLY A 13 -30.92 8.84 -7.69
CA GLY A 13 -29.79 9.56 -7.08
C GLY A 13 -28.93 8.72 -6.16
N ALA A 14 -29.06 7.39 -6.16
CA ALA A 14 -28.23 6.47 -5.38
C ALA A 14 -26.75 6.49 -5.83
N VAL A 15 -26.52 6.82 -7.10
CA VAL A 15 -25.21 7.07 -7.70
C VAL A 15 -25.22 8.39 -8.45
N ARG A 16 -24.04 9.01 -8.60
CA ARG A 16 -23.89 10.33 -9.26
C ARG A 16 -24.14 10.33 -10.77
N GLY A 17 -24.05 9.14 -11.40
CA GLY A 17 -24.22 8.99 -12.85
C GLY A 17 -23.65 7.66 -13.34
N TRP A 18 -23.62 7.48 -14.65
CA TRP A 18 -23.11 6.27 -15.29
C TRP A 18 -21.60 6.06 -15.12
N ASP A 19 -20.88 7.10 -14.78
CA ASP A 19 -19.43 7.09 -14.50
C ASP A 19 -19.10 7.02 -13.02
N ASP A 20 -20.09 6.85 -12.14
CA ASP A 20 -19.84 6.64 -10.72
C ASP A 20 -18.92 5.42 -10.51
N PRO A 21 -17.86 5.51 -9.67
CA PRO A 21 -16.93 4.40 -9.44
C PRO A 21 -17.58 3.12 -8.92
N ARG A 22 -18.78 3.21 -8.34
CA ARG A 22 -19.57 2.06 -7.87
C ARG A 22 -20.32 1.36 -9.01
N MET A 23 -20.46 2.03 -10.16
CA MET A 23 -21.17 1.47 -11.30
C MET A 23 -20.28 0.50 -12.09
N PRO A 24 -20.81 -0.68 -12.48
CA PRO A 24 -20.09 -1.66 -13.28
C PRO A 24 -20.12 -1.29 -14.77
N THR A 25 -19.71 -0.09 -15.07
CA THR A 25 -19.58 0.45 -16.43
C THR A 25 -18.11 0.66 -16.76
N ILE A 26 -17.77 0.70 -18.05
CA ILE A 26 -16.38 1.03 -18.47
C ILE A 26 -15.97 2.41 -17.92
N SER A 27 -16.88 3.37 -17.91
CA SER A 27 -16.63 4.71 -17.36
C SER A 27 -16.42 4.65 -15.84
N GLY A 28 -17.17 3.84 -15.12
CA GLY A 28 -17.00 3.62 -13.68
C GLY A 28 -15.67 2.92 -13.38
N LEU A 29 -15.32 1.90 -14.12
CA LEU A 29 -14.02 1.21 -13.99
C LEU A 29 -12.85 2.18 -14.28
N ARG A 30 -12.95 3.00 -15.32
CA ARG A 30 -11.94 4.02 -15.64
C ARG A 30 -11.76 5.01 -14.49
N ARG A 31 -12.83 5.48 -13.85
CA ARG A 31 -12.76 6.37 -12.68
C ARG A 31 -12.17 5.70 -11.45
N ARG A 32 -12.30 4.39 -11.33
CA ARG A 32 -11.63 3.58 -10.30
C ARG A 32 -10.13 3.41 -10.54
N GLY A 33 -9.61 3.83 -11.70
CA GLY A 33 -8.22 3.68 -12.08
C GLY A 33 -7.89 2.35 -12.76
N VAL A 34 -8.89 1.61 -13.24
CA VAL A 34 -8.66 0.36 -13.99
C VAL A 34 -8.08 0.70 -15.37
N PRO A 35 -6.90 0.20 -15.72
CA PRO A 35 -6.28 0.42 -17.01
C PRO A 35 -7.10 -0.23 -18.15
N PRO A 36 -7.18 0.38 -19.33
CA PRO A 36 -7.90 -0.21 -20.46
C PRO A 36 -7.31 -1.55 -20.89
N GLU A 37 -6.00 -1.73 -20.76
CA GLU A 37 -5.33 -2.97 -21.10
C GLU A 37 -5.76 -4.13 -20.19
N ALA A 38 -5.93 -3.89 -18.90
CA ALA A 38 -6.46 -4.89 -17.97
C ALA A 38 -7.87 -5.36 -18.38
N ILE A 39 -8.70 -4.46 -18.91
CA ILE A 39 -10.05 -4.82 -19.41
C ILE A 39 -9.94 -5.68 -20.68
N ARG A 40 -9.01 -5.39 -21.58
CA ARG A 40 -8.76 -6.18 -22.80
C ARG A 40 -8.26 -7.58 -22.44
N ILE A 41 -7.24 -7.67 -21.58
CA ILE A 41 -6.71 -8.95 -21.08
C ILE A 41 -7.82 -9.78 -20.43
N PHE A 42 -8.68 -9.15 -19.63
CA PHE A 42 -9.82 -9.81 -19.04
C PHE A 42 -10.80 -10.34 -20.09
N ALA A 43 -11.15 -9.52 -21.07
CA ALA A 43 -12.05 -9.93 -22.16
C ALA A 43 -11.49 -11.09 -22.98
N ASP A 44 -10.19 -11.07 -23.28
CA ASP A 44 -9.51 -12.15 -24.00
C ASP A 44 -9.50 -13.46 -23.18
N ARG A 45 -9.29 -13.38 -21.87
CA ARG A 45 -9.30 -14.56 -20.98
C ARG A 45 -10.66 -15.21 -20.84
N ILE A 46 -11.74 -14.43 -20.79
CA ILE A 46 -13.09 -14.99 -20.72
C ILE A 46 -13.58 -15.50 -22.09
N GLY A 47 -13.03 -14.98 -23.17
CA GLY A 47 -13.39 -15.34 -24.53
C GLY A 47 -14.82 -14.95 -24.91
N VAL A 48 -15.26 -15.40 -26.09
CA VAL A 48 -16.62 -15.20 -26.61
C VAL A 48 -17.41 -16.49 -26.49
N ALA A 49 -18.51 -16.45 -25.73
CA ALA A 49 -19.42 -17.60 -25.58
C ALA A 49 -20.80 -17.28 -26.15
N LYS A 50 -21.45 -18.28 -26.77
CA LYS A 50 -22.84 -18.17 -27.24
C LYS A 50 -23.88 -18.26 -26.13
N ARG A 51 -23.49 -18.73 -24.94
CA ARG A 51 -24.36 -18.91 -23.78
C ARG A 51 -23.94 -17.96 -22.68
N ASP A 52 -24.90 -17.55 -21.86
CA ASP A 52 -24.60 -16.80 -20.64
C ASP A 52 -23.70 -17.64 -19.73
N SER A 53 -22.66 -17.03 -19.24
CA SER A 53 -21.72 -17.62 -18.30
C SER A 53 -21.52 -16.69 -17.11
N MET A 54 -21.24 -17.30 -15.95
CA MET A 54 -20.84 -16.56 -14.76
C MET A 54 -19.31 -16.44 -14.76
N VAL A 55 -18.81 -15.23 -14.67
CA VAL A 55 -17.38 -14.95 -14.58
C VAL A 55 -17.10 -14.39 -13.19
N ASP A 56 -16.12 -14.97 -12.51
CA ASP A 56 -15.70 -14.48 -11.20
C ASP A 56 -15.06 -13.09 -11.34
N VAL A 57 -15.50 -12.16 -10.50
CA VAL A 57 -14.93 -10.80 -10.42
C VAL A 57 -13.43 -10.82 -10.04
N GLN A 58 -12.98 -11.84 -9.31
CA GLN A 58 -11.58 -12.02 -8.96
C GLN A 58 -10.67 -12.15 -10.19
N LEU A 59 -11.19 -12.67 -11.31
CA LEU A 59 -10.42 -12.71 -12.56
C LEU A 59 -10.15 -11.31 -13.11
N LEU A 60 -11.14 -10.41 -13.06
CA LEU A 60 -10.94 -9.00 -13.44
C LEU A 60 -9.93 -8.34 -12.49
N GLU A 61 -10.08 -8.53 -11.19
CA GLU A 61 -9.15 -7.98 -10.19
C GLU A 61 -7.72 -8.51 -10.37
N HIS A 62 -7.58 -9.77 -10.76
CA HIS A 62 -6.29 -10.37 -11.10
C HIS A 62 -5.66 -9.68 -12.31
N CYS A 63 -6.41 -9.50 -13.41
CA CYS A 63 -5.93 -8.80 -14.61
C CYS A 63 -5.51 -7.35 -14.29
N VAL A 64 -6.29 -6.66 -13.46
CA VAL A 64 -5.97 -5.30 -13.02
C VAL A 64 -4.67 -5.30 -12.20
N ARG A 65 -4.50 -6.25 -11.30
CA ARG A 65 -3.30 -6.36 -10.46
C ARG A 65 -2.05 -6.67 -11.29
N GLU A 66 -2.14 -7.60 -12.23
CA GLU A 66 -1.02 -7.91 -13.15
C GLU A 66 -0.58 -6.67 -13.92
N GLU A 67 -1.52 -5.96 -14.53
CA GLU A 67 -1.21 -4.78 -15.34
C GLU A 67 -0.64 -3.65 -14.49
N LEU A 68 -1.22 -3.37 -13.32
CA LEU A 68 -0.71 -2.35 -12.41
C LEU A 68 0.64 -2.73 -11.79
N ASN A 69 0.89 -4.01 -11.53
CA ASN A 69 2.20 -4.46 -11.07
C ASN A 69 3.30 -4.13 -12.08
N ARG A 70 2.99 -4.30 -13.36
CA ARG A 70 3.94 -4.03 -14.43
C ARG A 70 4.14 -2.52 -14.68
N THR A 71 3.09 -1.71 -14.60
CA THR A 71 3.10 -0.33 -15.12
C THR A 71 3.01 0.77 -14.08
N ALA A 72 2.47 0.49 -12.89
CA ALA A 72 2.17 1.55 -11.92
C ALA A 72 3.36 1.92 -11.04
N PRO A 73 3.65 3.21 -10.84
CA PRO A 73 4.60 3.63 -9.83
C PRO A 73 4.13 3.24 -8.43
N ARG A 74 5.03 2.61 -7.65
CA ARG A 74 4.74 2.21 -6.26
C ARG A 74 4.93 3.39 -5.33
N ARG A 75 3.93 3.65 -4.49
CA ARG A 75 3.99 4.68 -3.46
C ARG A 75 3.62 4.07 -2.11
N MET A 76 4.21 4.60 -1.04
CA MET A 76 3.81 4.30 0.32
C MET A 76 2.87 5.40 0.79
N ALA A 77 1.79 5.01 1.47
CA ALA A 77 0.85 5.93 2.10
C ALA A 77 0.64 5.49 3.55
N VAL A 78 0.59 6.45 4.46
CA VAL A 78 0.31 6.25 5.88
C VAL A 78 -1.01 6.97 6.17
N LEU A 79 -2.06 6.21 6.46
CA LEU A 79 -3.41 6.73 6.65
C LEU A 79 -3.72 6.99 8.13
N ARG A 80 -3.26 6.09 9.01
CA ARG A 80 -3.40 6.21 10.47
C ARG A 80 -2.00 6.24 11.09
N PRO A 81 -1.34 7.41 11.08
CA PRO A 81 0.06 7.53 11.45
C PRO A 81 0.29 7.29 12.96
N VAL A 82 1.38 6.56 13.25
CA VAL A 82 2.01 6.52 14.57
C VAL A 82 3.41 7.06 14.42
N ARG A 83 3.79 7.98 15.29
CA ARG A 83 5.13 8.59 15.31
C ARG A 83 6.16 7.57 15.78
N VAL A 84 7.29 7.52 15.09
CA VAL A 84 8.49 6.75 15.47
C VAL A 84 9.63 7.73 15.65
N VAL A 85 10.28 7.68 16.80
CA VAL A 85 11.47 8.49 17.11
C VAL A 85 12.67 7.56 17.28
N LEU A 86 13.73 7.81 16.51
CA LEU A 86 14.97 7.06 16.55
C LEU A 86 15.93 7.71 17.54
N ASP A 87 16.07 7.14 18.73
CA ASP A 87 16.81 7.76 19.83
C ASP A 87 18.30 7.93 19.54
N ASN A 88 18.89 7.00 18.80
CA ASN A 88 20.29 7.02 18.43
C ASN A 88 20.56 7.63 17.04
N TYR A 89 19.56 8.20 16.38
CA TYR A 89 19.77 8.93 15.12
C TYR A 89 20.13 10.39 15.41
N PRO A 90 21.16 10.96 14.74
CA PRO A 90 21.62 12.33 15.01
C PRO A 90 20.51 13.37 14.78
N GLU A 91 20.40 14.30 15.73
CA GLU A 91 19.42 15.37 15.64
C GLU A 91 19.71 16.31 14.47
N GLY A 92 18.68 16.70 13.71
CA GLY A 92 18.81 17.57 12.56
C GLY A 92 19.43 16.93 11.30
N GLN A 93 19.89 15.68 11.37
CA GLN A 93 20.39 14.98 10.20
C GLN A 93 19.22 14.52 9.32
N VAL A 94 19.34 14.70 8.00
CA VAL A 94 18.44 14.19 6.98
C VAL A 94 19.26 13.45 5.93
N GLU A 95 18.93 12.20 5.71
CA GLU A 95 19.49 11.38 4.65
C GLU A 95 18.47 11.17 3.54
N HIS A 96 18.95 10.75 2.38
CA HIS A 96 18.10 10.47 1.22
C HIS A 96 18.41 9.09 0.67
N PHE A 97 17.35 8.28 0.52
CA PHE A 97 17.43 6.97 -0.10
C PHE A 97 16.80 6.98 -1.49
N GLU A 98 17.45 6.32 -2.43
CA GLU A 98 16.91 6.11 -3.77
C GLU A 98 16.04 4.84 -3.77
N ILE A 99 14.73 5.00 -3.99
CA ILE A 99 13.78 3.89 -4.02
C ILE A 99 13.23 3.73 -5.42
N PRO A 100 13.26 2.51 -6.01
CA PRO A 100 12.66 2.26 -7.31
C PRO A 100 11.18 2.67 -7.36
N ASN A 101 10.79 3.37 -8.41
CA ASN A 101 9.39 3.74 -8.64
C ASN A 101 8.53 2.50 -8.90
N ASN A 102 9.07 1.53 -9.63
CA ASN A 102 8.48 0.21 -9.81
C ASN A 102 9.59 -0.85 -9.83
N PRO A 103 9.60 -1.83 -8.90
CA PRO A 103 10.61 -2.89 -8.88
C PRO A 103 10.58 -3.79 -10.13
N GLU A 104 9.44 -3.90 -10.81
CA GLU A 104 9.26 -4.72 -12.02
C GLU A 104 9.60 -3.96 -13.31
N ASP A 105 9.76 -2.64 -13.23
CA ASP A 105 10.14 -1.78 -14.35
C ASP A 105 11.39 -0.95 -14.02
N PRO A 106 12.59 -1.44 -14.34
CA PRO A 106 13.83 -0.70 -14.12
C PRO A 106 13.88 0.64 -14.88
N ALA A 107 13.15 0.76 -16.01
CA ALA A 107 13.06 2.00 -16.77
C ALA A 107 12.20 3.07 -16.09
N GLY A 108 11.37 2.69 -15.13
CA GLY A 108 10.53 3.59 -14.32
C GLY A 108 11.34 4.50 -13.39
N GLY A 109 12.66 4.34 -13.32
CA GLY A 109 13.56 5.18 -12.52
C GLY A 109 13.35 5.03 -11.01
N THR A 110 14.01 5.93 -10.28
CA THR A 110 13.97 5.99 -8.80
C THR A 110 13.35 7.29 -8.32
N ARG A 111 13.10 7.38 -7.04
CA ARG A 111 12.77 8.61 -6.32
C ARG A 111 13.57 8.72 -5.05
N ARG A 112 13.88 9.93 -4.68
CA ARG A 112 14.50 10.26 -3.40
C ARG A 112 13.45 10.26 -2.30
N VAL A 113 13.73 9.57 -1.20
CA VAL A 113 12.90 9.54 0.00
C VAL A 113 13.74 10.03 1.16
N GLU A 114 13.25 11.01 1.90
CA GLU A 114 13.91 11.54 3.08
C GLU A 114 13.79 10.57 4.26
N PHE A 115 14.87 10.52 5.03
CA PHE A 115 14.95 9.77 6.27
C PHE A 115 15.56 10.64 7.35
N SER A 116 14.90 10.71 8.50
CA SER A 116 15.31 11.53 9.61
C SER A 116 15.07 10.82 10.94
N ARG A 117 15.38 11.49 12.05
CA ARG A 117 15.13 11.00 13.40
C ARG A 117 13.64 10.71 13.67
N GLU A 118 12.73 11.47 13.05
CA GLU A 118 11.29 11.32 13.20
C GLU A 118 10.69 10.72 11.93
N LEU A 119 9.93 9.66 12.09
CA LEU A 119 9.29 8.92 11.04
C LEU A 119 7.83 8.63 11.41
N TRP A 120 7.06 8.20 10.42
CA TRP A 120 5.67 7.83 10.60
C TRP A 120 5.41 6.48 9.96
N ILE A 121 4.77 5.58 10.72
CA ILE A 121 4.35 4.27 10.24
C ILE A 121 2.84 4.13 10.32
N GLU A 122 2.27 3.20 9.56
CA GLU A 122 0.86 2.86 9.68
C GLU A 122 0.59 2.18 11.02
N ARG A 123 -0.49 2.56 11.72
CA ARG A 123 -0.87 2.01 13.02
C ARG A 123 -0.98 0.48 13.01
N ASP A 124 -1.47 -0.10 11.93
CA ASP A 124 -1.59 -1.56 11.78
C ASP A 124 -0.24 -2.28 11.62
N ASP A 125 0.84 -1.54 11.37
CA ASP A 125 2.21 -2.08 11.32
C ASP A 125 2.86 -2.21 12.71
N PHE A 126 2.16 -1.78 13.76
CA PHE A 126 2.60 -1.94 15.13
C PHE A 126 1.56 -2.69 15.99
N ARG A 127 2.04 -3.58 16.86
CA ARG A 127 1.24 -4.21 17.91
C ARG A 127 2.06 -4.36 19.19
N GLU A 128 1.47 -3.99 20.30
CA GLU A 128 2.09 -4.15 21.61
C GLU A 128 2.12 -5.63 22.06
N THR A 129 1.03 -6.34 21.77
CA THR A 129 0.91 -7.79 21.99
C THR A 129 0.63 -8.46 20.66
N PRO A 130 1.67 -8.94 19.96
CA PRO A 130 1.52 -9.52 18.64
C PRO A 130 0.90 -10.92 18.71
N PRO A 131 0.04 -11.29 17.74
CA PRO A 131 -0.39 -12.67 17.57
C PRO A 131 0.76 -13.55 17.01
N PRO A 132 0.65 -14.87 17.06
CA PRO A 132 1.61 -15.77 16.42
C PRO A 132 1.81 -15.42 14.94
N LYS A 133 3.06 -15.46 14.47
CA LYS A 133 3.44 -15.15 13.07
C LYS A 133 3.17 -13.68 12.64
N TYR A 134 3.28 -12.75 13.59
CA TYR A 134 3.26 -11.32 13.29
C TYR A 134 4.68 -10.85 12.96
N TRP A 135 4.92 -10.45 11.72
CA TRP A 135 6.24 -10.08 11.18
C TRP A 135 6.45 -8.57 11.06
N ARG A 136 5.69 -7.79 11.82
CA ARG A 136 5.80 -6.33 11.85
C ARG A 136 6.34 -5.86 13.19
N LEU A 137 6.34 -4.54 13.44
CA LEU A 137 6.96 -3.94 14.63
C LEU A 137 6.17 -4.26 15.91
N PHE A 138 6.89 -4.63 16.96
CA PHE A 138 6.40 -4.76 18.33
C PHE A 138 7.56 -4.55 19.34
N PRO A 139 7.30 -4.35 20.64
CA PRO A 139 8.36 -4.10 21.62
C PRO A 139 9.43 -5.19 21.61
N GLY A 140 10.69 -4.78 21.47
CA GLY A 140 11.86 -5.65 21.39
C GLY A 140 12.11 -6.32 20.06
N ASN A 141 11.22 -6.16 19.07
CA ASN A 141 11.41 -6.71 17.74
C ASN A 141 12.09 -5.74 16.79
N GLU A 142 12.87 -6.31 15.88
CA GLU A 142 13.53 -5.58 14.82
C GLU A 142 12.78 -5.76 13.50
N VAL A 143 12.64 -4.67 12.75
CA VAL A 143 12.06 -4.68 11.41
C VAL A 143 12.84 -3.77 10.47
N ARG A 144 12.80 -4.09 9.19
CA ARG A 144 13.40 -3.27 8.15
C ARG A 144 12.42 -2.21 7.63
N LEU A 145 12.82 -0.97 7.69
CA LEU A 145 12.19 0.10 6.93
C LEU A 145 12.63 0.00 5.46
N ARG A 146 11.66 -0.01 4.56
CA ARG A 146 11.89 -0.28 3.15
C ARG A 146 12.92 0.67 2.52
N GLY A 147 14.02 0.11 2.04
CA GLY A 147 15.10 0.85 1.40
C GLY A 147 15.97 1.69 2.34
N ALA A 148 15.77 1.56 3.66
CA ALA A 148 16.51 2.30 4.68
C ALA A 148 17.18 1.34 5.68
N TYR A 149 16.93 1.53 6.96
CA TYR A 149 17.59 0.83 8.06
C TYR A 149 16.70 -0.22 8.73
N LEU A 150 17.34 -1.11 9.46
CA LEU A 150 16.70 -1.90 10.51
C LEU A 150 16.43 -1.01 11.72
N ILE A 151 15.25 -1.14 12.32
CA ILE A 151 14.86 -0.45 13.55
C ILE A 151 14.33 -1.44 14.57
N THR A 152 14.63 -1.22 15.86
CA THR A 152 14.12 -2.01 16.97
C THR A 152 13.28 -1.12 17.88
N CYS A 153 12.04 -1.52 18.19
CA CYS A 153 11.20 -0.81 19.15
C CYS A 153 11.69 -1.07 20.59
N ARG A 154 11.98 -0.01 21.32
CA ARG A 154 12.47 -0.06 22.72
C ARG A 154 11.41 0.32 23.73
N GLU A 155 10.59 1.33 23.40
CA GLU A 155 9.59 1.85 24.31
C GLU A 155 8.33 2.26 23.56
N VAL A 156 7.18 2.16 24.21
CA VAL A 156 5.88 2.57 23.69
C VAL A 156 5.33 3.69 24.56
N VAL A 157 5.10 4.84 23.95
CA VAL A 157 4.51 6.01 24.63
C VAL A 157 3.02 6.05 24.34
N LYS A 158 2.24 6.18 25.42
CA LYS A 158 0.77 6.24 25.34
C LYS A 158 0.26 7.58 25.86
N ASP A 159 -0.89 7.96 25.37
CA ASP A 159 -1.64 9.10 25.89
C ASP A 159 -2.43 8.75 27.16
N ALA A 160 -3.16 9.74 27.71
CA ALA A 160 -3.99 9.55 28.90
C ALA A 160 -5.16 8.57 28.69
N ALA A 161 -5.55 8.30 27.45
CA ALA A 161 -6.58 7.32 27.08
C ALA A 161 -6.01 5.90 26.92
N GLY A 162 -4.68 5.74 27.01
CA GLY A 162 -4.00 4.47 26.81
C GLY A 162 -3.69 4.13 25.34
N GLU A 163 -3.94 5.06 24.43
CA GLU A 163 -3.66 4.90 23.00
C GLU A 163 -2.18 5.16 22.70
N VAL A 164 -1.61 4.33 21.82
CA VAL A 164 -0.22 4.49 21.39
C VAL A 164 -0.09 5.74 20.50
N VAL A 165 0.75 6.67 20.94
CA VAL A 165 1.00 7.95 20.24
C VAL A 165 2.41 8.05 19.67
N GLU A 166 3.40 7.39 20.29
CA GLU A 166 4.79 7.41 19.87
C GLU A 166 5.48 6.08 20.17
N LEU A 167 6.41 5.71 19.31
CA LEU A 167 7.30 4.57 19.48
C LEU A 167 8.75 5.08 19.54
N ARG A 168 9.44 4.74 20.62
CA ARG A 168 10.88 5.00 20.77
C ARG A 168 11.64 3.80 20.22
N CYS A 169 12.46 4.04 19.22
CA CYS A 169 13.19 2.99 18.52
C CYS A 169 14.68 3.31 18.46
N THR A 170 15.49 2.29 18.23
CA THR A 170 16.88 2.44 17.82
C THR A 170 17.03 1.94 16.39
N TYR A 171 17.90 2.58 15.57
CA TYR A 171 18.25 2.08 14.24
C TYR A 171 19.63 1.45 14.27
N ASP A 172 19.88 0.53 13.34
CA ASP A 172 21.21 -0.05 13.10
C ASP A 172 21.90 0.66 11.94
N PRO A 173 22.95 1.46 12.21
CA PRO A 173 23.68 2.18 11.16
C PRO A 173 24.32 1.28 10.10
N ALA A 174 24.67 0.04 10.46
CA ALA A 174 25.32 -0.91 9.52
C ALA A 174 24.35 -1.49 8.50
N SER A 175 23.03 -1.36 8.73
CA SER A 175 21.97 -1.95 7.89
C SER A 175 21.51 -1.06 6.74
N SER A 176 22.24 0.02 6.42
CA SER A 176 21.88 0.99 5.39
C SER A 176 21.59 0.35 4.03
N GLY A 177 20.57 0.86 3.34
CA GLY A 177 20.28 0.50 1.94
C GLY A 177 19.85 -0.94 1.70
N GLY A 178 19.54 -1.70 2.74
CA GLY A 178 19.12 -3.09 2.62
C GLY A 178 20.15 -4.13 3.02
N ALA A 179 21.33 -3.72 3.48
CA ALA A 179 22.29 -4.65 4.08
C ALA A 179 21.69 -5.34 5.31
N ALA A 180 21.98 -6.62 5.48
CA ALA A 180 21.65 -7.38 6.67
C ALA A 180 22.97 -7.82 7.33
N PRO A 181 23.48 -7.05 8.31
CA PRO A 181 24.82 -7.29 8.87
C PRO A 181 24.98 -8.67 9.52
N ASP A 182 23.88 -9.22 10.01
CA ASP A 182 23.88 -10.49 10.77
C ASP A 182 23.31 -11.69 9.98
N GLY A 183 23.07 -11.55 8.66
CA GLY A 183 22.63 -12.64 7.76
C GLY A 183 21.13 -12.70 7.54
#